data_f80ec695e2149232e8a3b6edcc086da8
#
_entry.id   f80ec695e2149232e8a3b6edcc086da8
#
_cell.length_a   1.000
_cell.length_b   1.000
_cell.length_c   1.000
_cell.angle_alpha   90.00
_cell.angle_beta   90.00
_cell.angle_gamma   90.00
#
_symmetry.space_group_name_H-M   'P 1'
#
loop_
_entity.id
_entity.type
_entity.pdbx_description
1 polymer ?
#
loop_
_entity_poly.entity_id
_entity_poly.type
_entity_poly.pdbx_seq_one_letter_code
_entity_poly.pdbx_strand_id
1 'polypeptide(L)'
;MKATYLYLSLALMTLALLTSCGPDANKPTPEVTALTLSATTAQLSVGETLQLTASVTPADAKVTFTTDNAAVATVCEKGIVKAIAPGTATITAQAGDKKATCTVTVAEKKVEEKNVTLFNKIDGKKYPSGSTIDYVSSVSKEDAKFELDLFFSVLKTAKYKVTLTFDEATSGSACIGIQCENFSGKSYTTDATLVADDLESDLKGKGDMTSLGTHLDLSTPAGQTYKNRMTIQLKPEDGSETLQWTVNLAIAVK
;
A
#
# COMPACT_ATOMS: atom_id res chain seq x y z
N MET A 1 80.95 -29.65 27.66
CA MET A 1 81.87 -30.16 26.64
C MET A 1 81.53 -29.46 25.34
N LYS A 2 82.42 -28.55 24.88
CA LYS A 2 82.94 -28.51 23.48
C LYS A 2 81.88 -28.34 22.39
N ALA A 3 81.94 -27.43 21.43
CA ALA A 3 82.97 -26.59 20.93
C ALA A 3 82.37 -25.61 19.94
N THR A 4 82.75 -24.36 20.04
CA THR A 4 83.00 -23.38 18.96
C THR A 4 83.23 -23.97 17.57
N TYR A 5 82.62 -23.38 16.54
CA TYR A 5 83.34 -22.97 15.31
C TYR A 5 82.73 -21.75 14.67
N LEU A 6 83.58 -20.79 14.65
CA LEU A 6 83.59 -19.57 13.90
C LEU A 6 83.87 -19.85 12.41
N TYR A 7 83.09 -19.30 11.46
CA TYR A 7 83.63 -18.95 10.17
C TYR A 7 83.02 -17.67 9.62
N LEU A 8 83.90 -16.76 9.58
CA LEU A 8 83.91 -15.45 8.89
C LEU A 8 84.10 -15.71 7.41
N SER A 9 83.26 -15.16 6.54
CA SER A 9 83.67 -14.67 5.20
C SER A 9 82.56 -14.01 4.45
N LEU A 10 82.75 -12.80 4.22
CA LEU A 10 82.88 -12.07 2.97
C LEU A 10 81.56 -11.62 2.29
N ALA A 11 81.42 -10.35 2.47
CA ALA A 11 80.74 -9.38 1.64
C ALA A 11 80.43 -9.81 0.22
N LEU A 12 79.15 -9.67 -0.18
CA LEU A 12 78.84 -9.14 -1.46
C LEU A 12 77.64 -8.18 -1.34
N MET A 13 77.95 -6.92 -1.46
CA MET A 13 77.02 -5.79 -1.44
C MET A 13 76.33 -5.78 -2.82
N THR A 14 75.14 -6.39 -2.87
CA THR A 14 74.23 -6.15 -3.99
C THR A 14 73.20 -5.13 -3.55
N LEU A 15 73.42 -3.91 -3.98
CA LEU A 15 72.51 -2.78 -3.91
C LEU A 15 71.29 -3.12 -4.78
N ALA A 16 70.27 -3.79 -4.22
CA ALA A 16 69.00 -3.93 -4.85
C ALA A 16 68.28 -2.57 -4.71
N LEU A 17 68.23 -1.84 -5.81
CA LEU A 17 67.34 -0.73 -6.02
C LEU A 17 65.89 -1.24 -5.87
N LEU A 18 65.35 -1.19 -4.67
CA LEU A 18 63.93 -1.27 -4.44
C LEU A 18 63.28 0.01 -4.98
N THR A 19 62.91 -0.02 -6.28
CA THR A 19 61.92 0.91 -6.79
C THR A 19 60.61 0.60 -6.07
N SER A 20 60.40 1.33 -4.97
CA SER A 20 59.11 1.40 -4.28
C SER A 20 58.11 2.01 -5.26
N CYS A 21 57.37 1.20 -5.99
CA CYS A 21 56.08 1.62 -6.54
C CYS A 21 55.08 1.76 -5.39
N GLY A 22 55.28 2.80 -4.55
CA GLY A 22 54.23 3.28 -3.69
C GLY A 22 53.17 3.96 -4.56
N PRO A 23 51.91 3.90 -4.20
CA PRO A 23 50.89 4.70 -4.90
C PRO A 23 51.35 6.17 -4.78
N ASP A 24 51.43 6.84 -5.92
CA ASP A 24 51.78 8.27 -5.98
C ASP A 24 50.81 9.06 -5.10
N ALA A 25 51.29 9.37 -3.88
CA ALA A 25 50.56 10.20 -2.90
C ALA A 25 50.43 11.66 -3.39
N ASN A 26 50.92 11.98 -4.57
CA ASN A 26 50.95 13.32 -5.12
C ASN A 26 50.25 13.45 -6.47
N LYS A 27 49.36 12.49 -6.85
CA LYS A 27 48.50 12.71 -7.98
C LYS A 27 47.41 13.68 -7.53
N PRO A 28 47.34 14.92 -8.07
CA PRO A 28 46.29 15.85 -7.71
C PRO A 28 44.96 15.19 -8.01
N THR A 29 44.11 15.05 -7.00
CA THR A 29 42.72 14.60 -7.21
C THR A 29 42.10 15.56 -8.21
N PRO A 30 41.56 15.10 -9.33
CA PRO A 30 41.04 16.03 -10.33
C PRO A 30 39.93 16.86 -9.70
N GLU A 31 40.07 18.19 -9.81
CA GLU A 31 39.13 19.15 -9.24
C GLU A 31 37.78 19.01 -9.95
N VAL A 32 36.70 18.91 -9.18
CA VAL A 32 35.36 18.89 -9.72
C VAL A 32 34.98 20.25 -10.26
N THR A 33 34.81 20.38 -11.55
CA THR A 33 34.51 21.65 -12.22
C THR A 33 33.01 21.90 -12.38
N ALA A 34 32.19 20.83 -12.52
CA ALA A 34 30.74 20.94 -12.66
C ALA A 34 30.02 19.77 -11.97
N LEU A 35 28.84 20.06 -11.42
CA LEU A 35 27.89 19.08 -10.90
C LEU A 35 26.48 19.60 -11.17
N THR A 36 25.66 18.77 -11.81
CA THR A 36 24.23 19.07 -12.07
C THR A 36 23.37 17.84 -11.75
N LEU A 37 22.09 18.06 -11.46
CA LEU A 37 21.09 17.02 -11.29
C LEU A 37 20.11 17.02 -12.46
N SER A 38 19.52 15.86 -12.75
CA SER A 38 18.48 15.67 -13.79
C SER A 38 17.21 16.48 -13.52
N ALA A 39 16.98 16.88 -12.25
CA ALA A 39 15.85 17.74 -11.86
C ALA A 39 16.25 18.62 -10.65
N THR A 40 15.73 19.83 -10.61
CA THR A 40 15.83 20.76 -9.48
C THR A 40 14.64 20.74 -8.55
N THR A 41 13.48 20.25 -9.06
CA THR A 41 12.25 20.05 -8.30
C THR A 41 11.59 18.74 -8.73
N ALA A 42 10.88 18.09 -7.81
CA ALA A 42 10.08 16.90 -8.10
C ALA A 42 8.85 16.85 -7.19
N GLN A 43 7.76 16.26 -7.71
CA GLN A 43 6.58 15.94 -6.94
C GLN A 43 6.39 14.43 -6.93
N LEU A 44 6.17 13.86 -5.76
CA LEU A 44 5.94 12.44 -5.53
C LEU A 44 4.77 12.25 -4.60
N SER A 45 4.08 11.13 -4.71
CA SER A 45 3.14 10.67 -3.68
C SER A 45 3.84 9.71 -2.72
N VAL A 46 3.34 9.58 -1.50
CA VAL A 46 3.88 8.62 -0.51
C VAL A 46 4.00 7.22 -1.12
N GLY A 47 5.20 6.63 -1.00
CA GLY A 47 5.54 5.30 -1.53
C GLY A 47 6.15 5.31 -2.93
N GLU A 48 6.09 6.42 -3.67
CA GLU A 48 6.72 6.54 -4.98
C GLU A 48 8.24 6.70 -4.88
N THR A 49 8.92 6.41 -5.99
CA THR A 49 10.37 6.56 -6.12
C THR A 49 10.73 7.39 -7.35
N LEU A 50 11.82 8.15 -7.24
CA LEU A 50 12.38 8.95 -8.33
C LEU A 50 13.87 8.65 -8.47
N GLN A 51 14.33 8.41 -9.69
CA GLN A 51 15.76 8.34 -9.99
C GLN A 51 16.29 9.75 -10.30
N LEU A 52 17.15 10.29 -9.42
CA LEU A 52 17.94 11.48 -9.69
C LEU A 52 19.29 11.05 -10.25
N THR A 53 19.63 11.57 -11.43
CA THR A 53 20.92 11.35 -12.06
C THR A 53 21.77 12.60 -11.87
N ALA A 54 22.97 12.41 -11.34
CA ALA A 54 23.98 13.46 -11.24
C ALA A 54 24.95 13.40 -12.44
N SER A 55 25.15 14.53 -13.09
CA SER A 55 26.22 14.70 -14.10
C SER A 55 27.36 15.49 -13.47
N VAL A 56 28.55 14.91 -13.46
CA VAL A 56 29.74 15.49 -12.81
C VAL A 56 30.90 15.55 -13.80
N THR A 57 31.74 16.56 -13.68
CA THR A 57 32.97 16.71 -14.46
C THR A 57 34.17 16.88 -13.51
N PRO A 58 35.19 15.99 -13.56
CA PRO A 58 35.31 14.83 -14.46
C PRO A 58 34.34 13.69 -14.09
N ALA A 59 34.02 12.82 -15.05
CA ALA A 59 32.97 11.81 -14.94
C ALA A 59 33.24 10.70 -13.89
N ASP A 60 34.48 10.54 -13.45
CA ASP A 60 34.94 9.58 -12.43
C ASP A 60 34.89 10.16 -11.00
N ALA A 61 34.50 11.43 -10.84
CA ALA A 61 34.37 12.04 -9.53
C ALA A 61 33.26 11.39 -8.72
N LYS A 62 33.57 11.06 -7.46
CA LYS A 62 32.57 10.45 -6.55
C LYS A 62 31.48 11.44 -6.20
N VAL A 63 30.23 11.06 -6.44
CA VAL A 63 29.04 11.81 -6.03
C VAL A 63 28.42 11.14 -4.78
N THR A 64 28.04 11.96 -3.81
CA THR A 64 27.28 11.53 -2.62
C THR A 64 25.93 12.23 -2.58
N PHE A 65 24.90 11.51 -2.15
CA PHE A 65 23.56 12.05 -1.99
C PHE A 65 23.17 12.09 -0.52
N THR A 66 22.53 13.18 -0.12
CA THR A 66 21.97 13.37 1.23
C THR A 66 20.61 14.01 1.17
N THR A 67 19.82 13.84 2.23
CA THR A 67 18.52 14.51 2.42
C THR A 67 18.57 15.33 3.70
N ASP A 68 17.91 16.48 3.70
CA ASP A 68 17.71 17.32 4.90
C ASP A 68 16.58 16.80 5.79
N ASN A 69 15.65 15.98 5.22
CA ASN A 69 14.51 15.45 5.94
C ASN A 69 14.20 13.98 5.56
N ALA A 70 14.87 13.05 6.22
CA ALA A 70 14.69 11.62 5.99
C ALA A 70 13.30 11.09 6.39
N ALA A 71 12.54 11.82 7.22
CA ALA A 71 11.17 11.46 7.56
C ALA A 71 10.21 11.69 6.37
N VAL A 72 10.50 12.64 5.49
CA VAL A 72 9.71 12.94 4.29
C VAL A 72 10.20 12.18 3.07
N ALA A 73 11.52 12.20 2.81
CA ALA A 73 12.09 11.48 1.68
C ALA A 73 13.51 10.98 2.02
N THR A 74 13.83 9.75 1.63
CA THR A 74 15.17 9.17 1.72
C THR A 74 15.82 9.09 0.35
N VAL A 75 17.16 9.07 0.31
CA VAL A 75 17.92 8.86 -0.92
C VAL A 75 19.04 7.85 -0.70
N CYS A 76 19.29 6.98 -1.67
CA CYS A 76 20.42 6.05 -1.63
C CYS A 76 21.61 6.56 -2.46
N GLU A 77 22.77 5.90 -2.34
CA GLU A 77 24.02 6.26 -3.05
C GLU A 77 23.86 6.28 -4.58
N LYS A 78 22.87 5.55 -5.12
CA LYS A 78 22.57 5.53 -6.57
C LYS A 78 21.67 6.69 -7.00
N GLY A 79 21.29 7.60 -6.08
CA GLY A 79 20.38 8.71 -6.37
C GLY A 79 18.92 8.32 -6.47
N ILE A 80 18.51 7.13 -5.99
CA ILE A 80 17.09 6.75 -5.90
C ILE A 80 16.49 7.41 -4.67
N VAL A 81 15.56 8.31 -4.88
CA VAL A 81 14.76 8.98 -3.85
C VAL A 81 13.51 8.15 -3.60
N LYS A 82 13.15 7.93 -2.33
CA LYS A 82 11.90 7.27 -1.92
C LYS A 82 11.08 8.21 -1.05
N ALA A 83 9.84 8.47 -1.44
CA ALA A 83 8.87 9.25 -0.68
C ALA A 83 8.32 8.44 0.51
N ILE A 84 8.42 8.98 1.73
CA ILE A 84 8.06 8.29 2.99
C ILE A 84 6.79 8.88 3.59
N ALA A 85 6.71 10.21 3.75
CA ALA A 85 5.58 10.90 4.35
C ALA A 85 5.33 12.25 3.65
N PRO A 86 4.13 12.83 3.75
CA PRO A 86 3.81 14.13 3.18
C PRO A 86 4.70 15.23 3.74
N GLY A 87 5.12 16.16 2.89
CA GLY A 87 6.00 17.27 3.26
C GLY A 87 6.96 17.65 2.15
N THR A 88 8.01 18.38 2.51
CA THR A 88 9.08 18.79 1.58
C THR A 88 10.43 18.36 2.14
N ALA A 89 11.28 17.83 1.25
CA ALA A 89 12.66 17.48 1.55
C ALA A 89 13.58 17.99 0.43
N THR A 90 14.79 18.41 0.78
CA THR A 90 15.82 18.80 -0.18
C THR A 90 16.86 17.68 -0.31
N ILE A 91 16.98 17.12 -1.50
CA ILE A 91 18.03 16.17 -1.83
C ILE A 91 19.23 16.94 -2.33
N THR A 92 20.37 16.74 -1.72
CA THR A 92 21.66 17.36 -2.09
C THR A 92 22.59 16.31 -2.66
N ALA A 93 23.06 16.52 -3.89
CA ALA A 93 24.20 15.83 -4.46
C ALA A 93 25.45 16.65 -4.23
N GLN A 94 26.55 16.02 -3.82
CA GLN A 94 27.84 16.67 -3.59
C GLN A 94 28.97 15.87 -4.24
N ALA A 95 29.87 16.58 -4.93
CA ALA A 95 31.11 16.05 -5.45
C ALA A 95 32.21 17.10 -5.24
N GLY A 96 33.24 16.77 -4.45
CA GLY A 96 34.21 17.77 -3.97
C GLY A 96 33.49 18.96 -3.32
N ASP A 97 33.81 20.18 -3.76
CA ASP A 97 33.20 21.41 -3.26
C ASP A 97 31.91 21.79 -3.99
N LYS A 98 31.53 21.08 -5.06
CA LYS A 98 30.32 21.36 -5.85
C LYS A 98 29.10 20.68 -5.23
N LYS A 99 27.99 21.42 -5.23
CA LYS A 99 26.67 20.93 -4.76
C LYS A 99 25.60 21.24 -5.78
N ALA A 100 24.64 20.33 -5.90
CA ALA A 100 23.39 20.52 -6.66
C ALA A 100 22.23 20.00 -5.81
N THR A 101 21.11 20.67 -5.85
CA THR A 101 19.94 20.35 -5.01
C THR A 101 18.71 20.06 -5.85
N CYS A 102 17.85 19.20 -5.32
CA CYS A 102 16.51 18.93 -5.83
C CYS A 102 15.51 19.03 -4.67
N THR A 103 14.54 19.93 -4.79
CA THR A 103 13.44 20.02 -3.84
C THR A 103 12.37 19.01 -4.18
N VAL A 104 12.12 18.07 -3.30
CA VAL A 104 11.12 17.01 -3.44
C VAL A 104 9.92 17.34 -2.56
N THR A 105 8.76 17.57 -3.17
CA THR A 105 7.48 17.71 -2.48
C THR A 105 6.75 16.38 -2.51
N VAL A 106 6.48 15.83 -1.35
CA VAL A 106 5.71 14.58 -1.20
C VAL A 106 4.29 14.94 -0.80
N ALA A 107 3.36 14.56 -1.66
CA ALA A 107 1.92 14.64 -1.38
C ALA A 107 1.45 13.35 -0.70
N GLU A 108 0.34 13.43 0.03
CA GLU A 108 -0.36 12.23 0.46
C GLU A 108 -0.66 11.35 -0.75
N LYS A 109 -0.55 10.03 -0.55
CA LYS A 109 -0.99 9.10 -1.59
C LYS A 109 -2.48 9.32 -1.78
N LYS A 110 -2.88 9.93 -2.90
CA LYS A 110 -4.27 10.04 -3.27
C LYS A 110 -4.81 8.62 -3.42
N VAL A 111 -5.50 8.14 -2.40
CA VAL A 111 -6.31 6.94 -2.52
C VAL A 111 -7.39 7.35 -3.53
N GLU A 112 -7.36 6.79 -4.72
CA GLU A 112 -8.50 6.91 -5.63
C GLU A 112 -9.68 6.32 -4.87
N GLU A 113 -10.61 7.18 -4.45
CA GLU A 113 -11.85 6.71 -3.85
C GLU A 113 -12.53 5.86 -4.93
N LYS A 114 -12.55 4.55 -4.70
CA LYS A 114 -13.31 3.63 -5.55
C LYS A 114 -14.75 4.12 -5.55
N ASN A 115 -15.42 4.00 -6.67
CA ASN A 115 -16.80 4.48 -6.83
C ASN A 115 -17.77 3.96 -5.77
N VAL A 116 -17.47 2.81 -5.19
CA VAL A 116 -18.28 2.18 -4.14
C VAL A 116 -17.40 1.80 -2.95
N THR A 117 -17.86 2.14 -1.75
CA THR A 117 -17.34 1.63 -0.48
C THR A 117 -18.46 0.91 0.26
N LEU A 118 -18.13 -0.10 1.07
CA LEU A 118 -19.10 -0.75 1.93
C LEU A 118 -19.15 0.00 3.26
N PHE A 119 -20.33 0.35 3.72
CA PHE A 119 -20.59 1.01 4.99
C PHE A 119 -21.23 0.01 5.95
N ASN A 120 -20.67 -0.14 7.14
CA ASN A 120 -21.27 -0.95 8.22
C ASN A 120 -21.94 0.00 9.22
N LYS A 121 -23.25 -0.08 9.34
CA LYS A 121 -24.04 0.77 10.22
C LYS A 121 -23.77 0.51 11.71
N ILE A 122 -23.34 -0.70 12.07
CA ILE A 122 -23.08 -1.07 13.46
C ILE A 122 -21.89 -0.30 14.04
N ASP A 123 -20.80 -0.20 13.28
CA ASP A 123 -19.57 0.48 13.73
C ASP A 123 -19.36 1.88 13.13
N GLY A 124 -20.24 2.28 12.19
CA GLY A 124 -20.22 3.59 11.54
C GLY A 124 -19.05 3.79 10.57
N LYS A 125 -18.39 2.71 10.11
CA LYS A 125 -17.19 2.80 9.28
C LYS A 125 -17.45 2.48 7.82
N LYS A 126 -16.70 3.18 6.95
CA LYS A 126 -16.58 2.86 5.52
C LYS A 126 -15.39 1.94 5.28
N TYR A 127 -15.61 0.92 4.46
CA TYR A 127 -14.64 -0.09 4.10
C TYR A 127 -14.37 -0.04 2.60
N PRO A 128 -13.17 0.34 2.16
CA PRO A 128 -12.79 0.32 0.75
C PRO A 128 -12.74 -1.12 0.23
N SER A 129 -12.80 -1.28 -1.10
CA SER A 129 -12.62 -2.58 -1.75
C SER A 129 -11.31 -3.25 -1.31
N GLY A 130 -11.34 -4.55 -1.10
CA GLY A 130 -10.24 -5.34 -0.55
C GLY A 130 -10.29 -5.51 0.98
N SER A 131 -11.20 -4.80 1.67
CA SER A 131 -11.32 -4.90 3.13
C SER A 131 -11.92 -6.22 3.59
N THR A 132 -11.51 -6.66 4.79
CA THR A 132 -12.16 -7.71 5.57
C THR A 132 -12.86 -7.08 6.76
N ILE A 133 -14.12 -7.46 6.99
CA ILE A 133 -14.99 -6.93 8.03
C ILE A 133 -15.36 -8.06 8.97
N ASP A 134 -15.09 -7.90 10.25
CA ASP A 134 -15.59 -8.82 11.28
C ASP A 134 -16.94 -8.32 11.78
N TYR A 135 -18.01 -8.97 11.30
CA TYR A 135 -19.38 -8.62 11.63
C TYR A 135 -19.88 -9.47 12.79
N VAL A 136 -19.92 -8.85 13.96
CA VAL A 136 -20.36 -9.51 15.21
C VAL A 136 -21.69 -8.94 15.64
N SER A 137 -22.70 -9.79 15.82
CA SER A 137 -24.05 -9.38 16.24
C SER A 137 -24.75 -10.48 17.03
N SER A 138 -25.98 -10.20 17.44
CA SER A 138 -26.85 -11.18 18.08
C SER A 138 -28.30 -11.02 17.64
N VAL A 139 -29.03 -12.13 17.60
CA VAL A 139 -30.44 -12.19 17.23
C VAL A 139 -31.22 -13.04 18.25
N SER A 140 -32.50 -12.69 18.46
CA SER A 140 -33.42 -13.53 19.25
C SER A 140 -33.79 -14.80 18.47
N LYS A 141 -33.93 -15.93 19.16
CA LYS A 141 -34.39 -17.18 18.54
C LYS A 141 -35.77 -17.05 17.88
N GLU A 142 -36.60 -16.14 18.37
CA GLU A 142 -37.95 -15.91 17.82
C GLU A 142 -37.89 -15.20 16.45
N ASP A 143 -36.83 -14.44 16.19
CA ASP A 143 -36.55 -13.80 14.92
C ASP A 143 -35.77 -14.79 14.04
N ALA A 144 -36.44 -15.66 13.32
CA ALA A 144 -35.80 -16.66 12.45
C ALA A 144 -34.95 -16.06 11.31
N LYS A 145 -34.97 -14.75 11.17
CA LYS A 145 -34.26 -13.99 10.12
C LYS A 145 -33.33 -12.95 10.75
N PHE A 146 -32.12 -12.90 10.26
CA PHE A 146 -31.11 -11.92 10.67
C PHE A 146 -30.82 -10.96 9.52
N GLU A 147 -30.98 -9.66 9.76
CA GLU A 147 -30.66 -8.61 8.78
C GLU A 147 -29.23 -8.10 8.98
N LEU A 148 -28.47 -8.04 7.87
CA LEU A 148 -27.15 -7.44 7.84
C LEU A 148 -27.27 -5.93 7.61
N ASP A 149 -26.81 -5.14 8.56
CA ASP A 149 -26.75 -3.67 8.48
C ASP A 149 -25.53 -3.20 7.66
N LEU A 150 -25.45 -3.62 6.40
CA LEU A 150 -24.42 -3.23 5.44
C LEU A 150 -25.05 -2.43 4.29
N PHE A 151 -24.33 -1.38 3.85
CA PHE A 151 -24.79 -0.49 2.80
C PHE A 151 -23.67 -0.19 1.80
N PHE A 152 -24.02 0.06 0.53
CA PHE A 152 -23.08 0.60 -0.42
C PHE A 152 -23.13 2.14 -0.38
N SER A 153 -21.99 2.77 -0.10
CA SER A 153 -21.81 4.20 -0.30
C SER A 153 -21.25 4.41 -1.71
N VAL A 154 -22.01 5.08 -2.56
CA VAL A 154 -21.78 5.17 -4.00
C VAL A 154 -21.52 6.62 -4.40
N LEU A 155 -20.35 6.91 -5.01
CA LEU A 155 -19.99 8.26 -5.45
C LEU A 155 -20.65 8.64 -6.77
N LYS A 156 -20.82 7.68 -7.67
CA LYS A 156 -21.38 7.88 -9.00
C LYS A 156 -22.28 6.72 -9.37
N THR A 157 -23.49 7.00 -9.79
CA THR A 157 -24.46 6.00 -10.29
C THR A 157 -23.85 5.15 -11.38
N ALA A 158 -23.90 3.82 -11.20
CA ALA A 158 -23.43 2.85 -12.18
C ALA A 158 -24.12 1.52 -12.00
N LYS A 159 -24.04 0.68 -13.05
CA LYS A 159 -24.57 -0.68 -13.04
C LYS A 159 -23.50 -1.69 -12.70
N TYR A 160 -23.88 -2.65 -11.90
CA TYR A 160 -23.00 -3.71 -11.41
C TYR A 160 -23.70 -5.06 -11.49
N LYS A 161 -22.90 -6.09 -11.77
CA LYS A 161 -23.26 -7.46 -11.43
C LYS A 161 -22.79 -7.69 -9.99
N VAL A 162 -23.74 -7.91 -9.09
CA VAL A 162 -23.49 -8.13 -7.66
C VAL A 162 -23.52 -9.62 -7.38
N THR A 163 -22.46 -10.14 -6.78
CA THR A 163 -22.36 -11.55 -6.38
C THR A 163 -22.08 -11.66 -4.90
N LEU A 164 -22.90 -12.40 -4.17
CA LEU A 164 -22.67 -12.83 -2.80
C LEU A 164 -22.24 -14.29 -2.84
N THR A 165 -21.11 -14.60 -2.20
CA THR A 165 -20.64 -15.99 -2.09
C THR A 165 -20.41 -16.32 -0.62
N PHE A 166 -20.85 -17.48 -0.18
CA PHE A 166 -20.76 -17.97 1.19
C PHE A 166 -19.87 -19.22 1.24
N ASP A 167 -19.03 -19.33 2.28
CA ASP A 167 -18.23 -20.54 2.48
C ASP A 167 -19.13 -21.77 2.74
N GLU A 168 -20.18 -21.58 3.56
CA GLU A 168 -21.19 -22.60 3.82
C GLU A 168 -22.51 -22.21 3.18
N ALA A 169 -23.23 -23.21 2.65
CA ALA A 169 -24.55 -22.99 2.05
C ALA A 169 -25.50 -22.37 3.08
N THR A 170 -26.19 -21.32 2.66
CA THR A 170 -27.16 -20.60 3.46
C THR A 170 -28.36 -20.22 2.62
N SER A 171 -29.46 -19.88 3.25
CA SER A 171 -30.66 -19.35 2.59
C SER A 171 -31.01 -17.99 3.17
N GLY A 172 -31.79 -17.24 2.42
CA GLY A 172 -32.21 -15.91 2.83
C GLY A 172 -32.81 -15.13 1.68
N SER A 173 -32.86 -13.82 1.86
CA SER A 173 -33.20 -12.87 0.80
C SER A 173 -32.13 -11.78 0.72
N ALA A 174 -31.80 -11.36 -0.48
CA ALA A 174 -30.91 -10.23 -0.74
C ALA A 174 -31.70 -9.12 -1.42
N CYS A 175 -31.71 -7.94 -0.80
CA CYS A 175 -32.27 -6.71 -1.35
C CYS A 175 -31.13 -5.79 -1.76
N ILE A 176 -30.94 -5.57 -3.06
CA ILE A 176 -29.91 -4.70 -3.58
C ILE A 176 -30.60 -3.57 -4.34
N GLY A 177 -30.57 -2.39 -3.74
CA GLY A 177 -31.41 -1.29 -4.16
C GLY A 177 -32.90 -1.62 -3.90
N ILE A 178 -33.73 -1.52 -4.94
CA ILE A 178 -35.19 -1.79 -4.84
C ILE A 178 -35.59 -3.24 -5.13
N GLN A 179 -34.64 -4.10 -5.50
CA GLN A 179 -34.90 -5.49 -5.86
C GLN A 179 -34.56 -6.42 -4.72
N CYS A 180 -35.52 -7.25 -4.30
CA CYS A 180 -35.33 -8.27 -3.29
C CYS A 180 -35.64 -9.64 -3.87
N GLU A 181 -34.69 -10.56 -3.73
CA GLU A 181 -34.82 -11.93 -4.24
C GLU A 181 -34.42 -12.93 -3.16
N ASN A 182 -35.12 -14.06 -3.10
CA ASN A 182 -34.75 -15.16 -2.23
C ASN A 182 -33.61 -15.96 -2.87
N PHE A 183 -32.67 -16.44 -2.05
CA PHE A 183 -31.60 -17.31 -2.50
C PHE A 183 -31.42 -18.51 -1.55
N SER A 184 -30.82 -19.57 -2.09
CA SER A 184 -30.41 -20.74 -1.31
C SER A 184 -29.15 -21.34 -1.94
N GLY A 185 -28.17 -21.69 -1.11
CA GLY A 185 -26.91 -22.26 -1.56
C GLY A 185 -25.68 -21.43 -1.16
N LYS A 186 -24.61 -21.60 -1.92
CA LYS A 186 -23.33 -20.92 -1.65
C LYS A 186 -23.12 -19.63 -2.46
N SER A 187 -23.98 -19.34 -3.41
CA SER A 187 -23.81 -18.15 -4.24
C SER A 187 -25.15 -17.59 -4.70
N TYR A 188 -25.23 -16.28 -4.73
CA TYR A 188 -26.33 -15.50 -5.28
C TYR A 188 -25.76 -14.41 -6.18
N THR A 189 -26.36 -14.21 -7.35
CA THR A 189 -25.90 -13.17 -8.30
C THR A 189 -27.10 -12.44 -8.89
N THR A 190 -27.03 -11.11 -8.93
CA THR A 190 -28.06 -10.26 -9.56
C THR A 190 -27.40 -9.07 -10.25
N ASP A 191 -28.11 -8.45 -11.19
CA ASP A 191 -27.72 -7.18 -11.78
C ASP A 191 -28.39 -6.05 -11.01
N ALA A 192 -27.65 -5.03 -10.64
CA ALA A 192 -28.14 -3.90 -9.85
C ALA A 192 -27.63 -2.57 -10.38
N THR A 193 -28.48 -1.55 -10.35
CA THR A 193 -28.06 -0.16 -10.52
C THR A 193 -27.88 0.45 -9.14
N LEU A 194 -26.62 0.72 -8.78
CA LEU A 194 -26.32 1.45 -7.56
C LEU A 194 -26.32 2.94 -7.86
N VAL A 195 -27.13 3.68 -7.16
CA VAL A 195 -27.33 5.12 -7.37
C VAL A 195 -26.41 5.90 -6.44
N ALA A 196 -25.76 6.96 -6.99
CA ALA A 196 -25.02 7.89 -6.15
C ALA A 196 -25.96 8.54 -5.15
N ASP A 197 -25.60 8.53 -3.90
CA ASP A 197 -26.44 8.95 -2.80
C ASP A 197 -25.74 9.92 -1.84
N ASP A 198 -26.57 10.60 -1.08
CA ASP A 198 -26.16 11.31 0.12
C ASP A 198 -26.31 10.35 1.32
N LEU A 199 -25.20 9.74 1.72
CA LEU A 199 -25.15 8.80 2.85
C LEU A 199 -25.78 9.37 4.13
N GLU A 200 -25.69 10.70 4.34
CA GLU A 200 -26.36 11.35 5.48
C GLU A 200 -27.89 11.29 5.38
N SER A 201 -28.42 11.37 4.17
CA SER A 201 -29.86 11.22 3.92
C SER A 201 -30.32 9.80 4.19
N ASP A 202 -29.53 8.80 3.79
CA ASP A 202 -29.82 7.39 4.00
C ASP A 202 -29.76 6.98 5.47
N LEU A 203 -28.76 7.49 6.22
CA LEU A 203 -28.65 7.28 7.66
C LEU A 203 -29.84 7.86 8.45
N LYS A 204 -30.55 8.85 7.89
CA LYS A 204 -31.79 9.43 8.44
C LYS A 204 -33.06 8.66 8.02
N GLY A 205 -32.93 7.54 7.33
CA GLY A 205 -34.05 6.68 6.91
C GLY A 205 -34.87 7.24 5.76
N LYS A 206 -34.27 8.06 4.88
CA LYS A 206 -34.96 8.66 3.71
C LYS A 206 -34.53 8.09 2.38
N GLY A 207 -33.52 7.24 2.33
CA GLY A 207 -33.02 6.66 1.08
C GLY A 207 -32.84 5.16 1.21
N ASP A 208 -33.53 4.37 0.40
CA ASP A 208 -33.47 2.91 0.40
C ASP A 208 -32.66 2.34 -0.78
N MET A 209 -32.00 3.18 -1.54
CA MET A 209 -31.51 2.80 -2.87
C MET A 209 -30.13 2.15 -2.87
N THR A 210 -29.38 2.22 -1.77
CA THR A 210 -28.02 1.71 -1.62
C THR A 210 -27.91 0.58 -0.60
N SER A 211 -29.00 0.17 0.01
CA SER A 211 -28.97 -0.91 0.99
C SER A 211 -28.54 -2.23 0.34
N LEU A 212 -27.60 -2.90 0.98
CA LEU A 212 -27.36 -4.32 0.83
C LEU A 212 -28.17 -5.02 1.94
N GLY A 213 -29.49 -4.93 1.85
CA GLY A 213 -30.39 -5.60 2.80
C GLY A 213 -30.30 -7.11 2.58
N THR A 214 -29.49 -7.79 3.37
CA THR A 214 -29.38 -9.24 3.31
C THR A 214 -30.00 -9.84 4.57
N HIS A 215 -31.09 -10.57 4.39
CA HIS A 215 -31.67 -11.37 5.46
C HIS A 215 -31.16 -12.79 5.33
N LEU A 216 -30.60 -13.32 6.40
CA LEU A 216 -30.13 -14.70 6.48
C LEU A 216 -31.09 -15.52 7.35
N ASP A 217 -31.49 -16.69 6.83
CA ASP A 217 -32.26 -17.67 7.58
C ASP A 217 -31.29 -18.46 8.47
N LEU A 218 -31.31 -18.20 9.78
CA LEU A 218 -30.42 -18.85 10.72
C LEU A 218 -31.08 -20.14 11.26
N SER A 219 -30.59 -21.29 10.83
CA SER A 219 -30.98 -22.60 11.38
C SER A 219 -30.22 -22.95 12.68
N THR A 220 -29.39 -22.03 13.19
CA THR A 220 -28.53 -22.22 14.35
C THR A 220 -29.36 -22.29 15.64
N PRO A 221 -29.18 -23.29 16.52
CA PRO A 221 -29.88 -23.39 17.78
C PRO A 221 -29.58 -22.24 18.73
N ALA A 222 -30.55 -21.93 19.62
CA ALA A 222 -30.34 -20.95 20.70
C ALA A 222 -29.11 -21.32 21.54
N GLY A 223 -28.37 -20.32 22.01
CA GLY A 223 -27.13 -20.47 22.77
C GLY A 223 -25.90 -20.76 21.91
N GLN A 224 -26.04 -20.89 20.60
CA GLN A 224 -24.94 -21.10 19.65
C GLN A 224 -24.68 -19.84 18.82
N THR A 225 -23.51 -19.82 18.15
CA THR A 225 -23.12 -18.73 17.26
C THR A 225 -23.10 -19.27 15.82
N TYR A 226 -23.91 -18.65 14.96
CA TYR A 226 -23.79 -18.84 13.52
C TYR A 226 -22.47 -18.22 13.05
N LYS A 227 -21.69 -18.99 12.31
CA LYS A 227 -20.43 -18.53 11.68
C LYS A 227 -20.45 -18.85 10.20
N ASN A 228 -20.17 -17.85 9.39
CA ASN A 228 -19.96 -18.03 7.95
C ASN A 228 -19.04 -16.92 7.46
N ARG A 229 -18.50 -17.09 6.27
CA ARG A 229 -17.81 -16.03 5.56
C ARG A 229 -18.58 -15.69 4.30
N MET A 230 -18.89 -14.41 4.13
CA MET A 230 -19.53 -13.90 2.92
C MET A 230 -18.52 -13.05 2.13
N THR A 231 -18.41 -13.31 0.85
CA THR A 231 -17.67 -12.44 -0.09
C THR A 231 -18.69 -11.68 -0.93
N ILE A 232 -18.54 -10.37 -0.98
CA ILE A 232 -19.37 -9.46 -1.79
C ILE A 232 -18.50 -9.01 -2.96
N GLN A 233 -18.95 -9.24 -4.18
CA GLN A 233 -18.28 -8.76 -5.40
C GLN A 233 -19.21 -7.87 -6.21
N LEU A 234 -18.68 -6.74 -6.67
CA LEU A 234 -19.30 -5.82 -7.60
C LEU A 234 -18.47 -5.78 -8.89
N LYS A 235 -19.00 -6.34 -9.97
CA LYS A 235 -18.37 -6.27 -11.29
C LYS A 235 -19.07 -5.18 -12.11
N PRO A 236 -18.41 -4.05 -12.41
CA PRO A 236 -18.97 -2.97 -13.20
C PRO A 236 -19.26 -3.41 -14.64
N GLU A 237 -20.36 -2.93 -15.24
CA GLU A 237 -20.68 -3.19 -16.66
C GLU A 237 -19.70 -2.51 -17.63
N ASP A 238 -19.06 -1.41 -17.23
CA ASP A 238 -18.08 -0.68 -18.05
C ASP A 238 -16.72 -1.38 -18.18
N GLY A 239 -16.55 -2.56 -17.56
CA GLY A 239 -15.33 -3.35 -17.61
C GLY A 239 -14.21 -2.85 -16.67
N SER A 240 -14.47 -1.87 -15.82
CA SER A 240 -13.52 -1.43 -14.80
C SER A 240 -13.28 -2.53 -13.75
N GLU A 241 -12.34 -2.28 -12.83
CA GLU A 241 -11.91 -3.27 -11.84
C GLU A 241 -13.08 -3.76 -10.96
N THR A 242 -13.16 -5.07 -10.77
CA THR A 242 -14.12 -5.68 -9.84
C THR A 242 -13.78 -5.29 -8.41
N LEU A 243 -14.76 -4.79 -7.69
CA LEU A 243 -14.66 -4.46 -6.27
C LEU A 243 -15.04 -5.68 -5.43
N GLN A 244 -14.36 -5.89 -4.30
CA GLN A 244 -14.61 -7.04 -3.45
C GLN A 244 -14.45 -6.71 -1.96
N TRP A 245 -15.29 -7.29 -1.12
CA TRP A 245 -15.19 -7.29 0.34
C TRP A 245 -15.37 -8.69 0.89
N THR A 246 -14.74 -8.95 2.02
CA THR A 246 -14.94 -10.17 2.80
C THR A 246 -15.58 -9.81 4.13
N VAL A 247 -16.66 -10.50 4.49
CA VAL A 247 -17.37 -10.31 5.74
C VAL A 247 -17.36 -11.62 6.52
N ASN A 248 -16.67 -11.64 7.66
CA ASN A 248 -16.70 -12.75 8.60
C ASN A 248 -17.90 -12.59 9.50
N LEU A 249 -18.88 -13.45 9.41
CA LEU A 249 -20.12 -13.41 10.17
C LEU A 249 -19.97 -14.21 11.48
N ALA A 250 -20.30 -13.60 12.61
CA ALA A 250 -20.41 -14.24 13.90
C ALA A 250 -21.67 -13.74 14.62
N ILE A 251 -22.78 -14.47 14.51
CA ILE A 251 -24.10 -14.05 14.99
C ILE A 251 -24.54 -14.98 16.11
N ALA A 252 -24.59 -14.45 17.32
CA ALA A 252 -25.06 -15.19 18.49
C ALA A 252 -26.60 -15.32 18.47
N VAL A 253 -27.11 -16.53 18.53
CA VAL A 253 -28.56 -16.82 18.64
C VAL A 253 -28.91 -16.94 20.12
N LYS A 254 -29.69 -15.99 20.65
CA LYS A 254 -30.10 -15.91 22.08
C LYS A 254 -31.46 -16.54 22.32
#